data_4dba7d5d36098e8162b1ff36979a381a
#
_entry.id   4dba7d5d36098e8162b1ff36979a381a
#
_cell.length_a   1.000
_cell.length_b   1.000
_cell.length_c   1.000
_cell.angle_alpha   90.00
_cell.angle_beta   90.00
_cell.angle_gamma   90.00
#
_symmetry.space_group_name_H-M   'P 1'
#
loop_
_entity.id
_entity.type
_entity.pdbx_description
1 polymer ?
#
loop_
_entity_poly.entity_id
_entity_poly.type
_entity_poly.pdbx_seq_one_letter_code
_entity_poly.pdbx_strand_id
1 'polypeptide(L)'
;MSGLGKILAVIPARGGSKGVSRKNIRLIAGKPLIAYTINTALKAKHLFHRVIVSTDDEEIATVAKEYGAEVPFLRQMELSTDKAPMVPVLQHAVQFVERQDGIHLDWVFLLQPTEPLRKISDIQKAMELASEVNCDSVISVKRVFAHHPILM
;
A
#
# COMPACT_ATOMS: atom_id res chain seq x y z
N MET A 1 2.58 2.86 21.83
CA MET A 1 1.92 2.31 20.61
C MET A 1 1.53 0.82 20.73
N SER A 2 1.09 0.39 21.89
CA SER A 2 0.85 -1.03 22.20
C SER A 2 -0.63 -1.45 22.09
N GLY A 3 -1.45 -0.76 21.32
CA GLY A 3 -2.90 -1.00 21.27
C GLY A 3 -3.47 -1.60 19.97
N LEU A 4 -2.77 -1.50 18.83
CA LEU A 4 -3.35 -1.88 17.53
C LEU A 4 -3.09 -3.33 17.10
N GLY A 5 -2.30 -4.11 17.85
CA GLY A 5 -1.94 -5.47 17.45
C GLY A 5 -1.00 -5.54 16.24
N LYS A 6 -1.15 -6.57 15.40
CA LYS A 6 -0.29 -6.82 14.23
C LYS A 6 -0.85 -6.14 12.98
N ILE A 7 -0.05 -5.30 12.36
CA ILE A 7 -0.44 -4.50 11.19
C ILE A 7 0.35 -4.95 9.97
N LEU A 8 -0.35 -5.25 8.87
CA LEU A 8 0.27 -5.53 7.57
C LEU A 8 0.24 -4.26 6.71
N ALA A 9 1.41 -3.78 6.25
CA ALA A 9 1.47 -2.75 5.23
C ALA A 9 1.45 -3.39 3.83
N VAL A 10 0.50 -2.98 2.99
CA VAL A 10 0.35 -3.47 1.62
C VAL A 10 0.51 -2.33 0.62
N ILE A 11 1.42 -2.50 -0.33
CA ILE A 11 1.66 -1.60 -1.46
C ILE A 11 1.12 -2.28 -2.73
N PRO A 12 -0.11 -1.99 -3.16
CA PRO A 12 -0.67 -2.59 -4.37
C PRO A 12 -0.12 -1.88 -5.61
N ALA A 13 0.45 -2.63 -6.54
CA ALA A 13 1.04 -2.10 -7.77
C ALA A 13 0.79 -3.04 -8.94
N ARG A 14 -0.27 -2.81 -9.71
CA ARG A 14 -0.57 -3.61 -10.91
C ARG A 14 0.24 -3.15 -12.12
N GLY A 15 0.50 -4.05 -13.07
CA GLY A 15 1.18 -3.77 -14.33
C GLY A 15 0.34 -2.97 -15.32
N GLY A 16 -0.95 -3.29 -15.41
CA GLY A 16 -1.91 -2.63 -16.32
C GLY A 16 -2.37 -1.26 -15.82
N SER A 17 -1.78 -0.18 -16.31
CA SER A 17 -2.20 1.20 -16.01
C SER A 17 -2.76 1.88 -17.26
N LYS A 18 -4.04 2.27 -17.27
CA LYS A 18 -4.70 2.87 -18.44
C LYS A 18 -4.26 4.29 -18.76
N GLY A 19 -4.15 5.14 -17.75
CA GLY A 19 -3.86 6.58 -17.95
C GLY A 19 -2.38 6.86 -18.24
N VAL A 20 -1.49 6.18 -17.56
CA VAL A 20 -0.03 6.30 -17.74
C VAL A 20 0.54 4.90 -17.83
N SER A 21 1.07 4.53 -19.00
CA SER A 21 1.69 3.22 -19.20
C SER A 21 2.80 2.98 -18.16
N ARG A 22 2.81 1.78 -17.56
CA ARG A 22 3.83 1.36 -16.58
C ARG A 22 3.98 2.34 -15.41
N LYS A 23 2.91 3.00 -14.98
CA LYS A 23 2.92 4.09 -14.01
C LYS A 23 3.76 3.80 -12.76
N ASN A 24 3.63 2.61 -12.19
CA ASN A 24 4.27 2.29 -10.91
C ASN A 24 5.81 2.24 -10.98
N ILE A 25 6.38 1.94 -12.14
CA ILE A 25 7.83 1.92 -12.36
C ILE A 25 8.34 3.07 -13.22
N ARG A 26 7.45 3.98 -13.64
CA ARG A 26 7.85 5.18 -14.35
C ARG A 26 8.71 6.07 -13.45
N LEU A 27 9.79 6.62 -14.02
CA LEU A 27 10.70 7.47 -13.27
C LEU A 27 10.09 8.84 -12.99
N ILE A 28 10.15 9.25 -11.74
CA ILE A 28 9.84 10.59 -11.27
C ILE A 28 11.07 11.08 -10.50
N ALA A 29 11.67 12.18 -10.96
CA ALA A 29 12.91 12.71 -10.40
C ALA A 29 14.00 11.61 -10.24
N GLY A 30 14.16 10.77 -11.27
CA GLY A 30 15.19 9.73 -11.34
C GLY A 30 14.91 8.45 -10.55
N LYS A 31 13.72 8.30 -9.94
CA LYS A 31 13.32 7.09 -9.19
C LYS A 31 11.99 6.55 -9.68
N PRO A 32 11.77 5.22 -9.72
CA PRO A 32 10.47 4.63 -9.98
C PRO A 32 9.41 5.15 -8.98
N LEU A 33 8.20 5.43 -9.45
CA LEU A 33 7.12 5.94 -8.59
C LEU A 33 6.92 5.08 -7.34
N ILE A 34 6.89 3.77 -7.48
CA ILE A 34 6.70 2.83 -6.36
C ILE A 34 7.81 2.96 -5.30
N ALA A 35 9.03 3.31 -5.70
CA ALA A 35 10.19 3.40 -4.81
C ALA A 35 10.02 4.46 -3.71
N TYR A 36 9.29 5.53 -3.98
CA TYR A 36 8.97 6.54 -2.96
C TYR A 36 8.15 5.96 -1.82
N THR A 37 7.11 5.19 -2.16
CA THR A 37 6.24 4.54 -1.17
C THR A 37 6.98 3.42 -0.43
N ILE A 38 7.76 2.60 -1.15
CA ILE A 38 8.59 1.55 -0.53
C ILE A 38 9.54 2.17 0.50
N ASN A 39 10.30 3.21 0.11
CA ASN A 39 11.25 3.86 0.99
C ASN A 39 10.58 4.43 2.27
N THR A 40 9.39 5.05 2.12
CA THR A 40 8.65 5.57 3.27
C THR A 40 8.16 4.44 4.18
N ALA A 41 7.63 3.36 3.61
CA ALA A 41 7.15 2.20 4.35
C ALA A 41 8.30 1.50 5.11
N LEU A 42 9.45 1.30 4.46
CA LEU A 42 10.61 0.66 5.08
C LEU A 42 11.23 1.50 6.21
N LYS A 43 11.23 2.83 6.09
CA LYS A 43 11.63 3.71 7.20
C LYS A 43 10.69 3.61 8.41
N ALA A 44 9.43 3.27 8.17
CA ALA A 44 8.42 3.04 9.19
C ALA A 44 8.20 1.54 9.53
N LYS A 45 9.08 0.64 9.07
CA LYS A 45 8.89 -0.81 9.18
C LYS A 45 8.68 -1.32 10.61
N HIS A 46 9.23 -0.62 11.60
CA HIS A 46 9.06 -0.96 13.02
C HIS A 46 7.61 -0.83 13.51
N LEU A 47 6.74 -0.18 12.75
CA LEU A 47 5.31 -0.04 13.03
C LEU A 47 4.48 -1.20 12.45
N PHE A 48 5.07 -2.01 11.58
CA PHE A 48 4.39 -3.07 10.84
C PHE A 48 4.93 -4.45 11.19
N HIS A 49 4.06 -5.46 11.13
CA HIS A 49 4.50 -6.85 11.17
C HIS A 49 5.31 -7.18 9.90
N ARG A 50 4.78 -6.81 8.73
CA ARG A 50 5.48 -6.88 7.43
C ARG A 50 5.08 -5.72 6.53
N VAL A 51 5.96 -5.42 5.57
CA VAL A 51 5.71 -4.48 4.45
C VAL A 51 5.85 -5.25 3.17
N ILE A 52 4.76 -5.44 2.43
CA ILE A 52 4.75 -6.22 1.19
C ILE A 52 4.25 -5.41 0.00
N VAL A 53 4.76 -5.74 -1.18
CA VAL A 53 4.22 -5.29 -2.47
C VAL A 53 3.36 -6.40 -3.06
N SER A 54 2.12 -6.08 -3.42
CA SER A 54 1.20 -6.96 -4.12
C SER A 54 1.12 -6.54 -5.58
N THR A 55 1.71 -7.33 -6.47
CA THR A 55 1.75 -7.07 -7.91
C THR A 55 1.46 -8.32 -8.72
N ASP A 56 0.96 -8.15 -9.94
CA ASP A 56 0.77 -9.17 -10.98
C ASP A 56 1.91 -9.15 -12.03
N ASP A 57 2.85 -8.22 -11.90
CA ASP A 57 3.84 -7.90 -12.92
C ASP A 57 5.26 -8.18 -12.41
N GLU A 58 5.99 -9.02 -13.14
CA GLU A 58 7.34 -9.46 -12.76
C GLU A 58 8.37 -8.33 -12.77
N GLU A 59 8.23 -7.35 -13.69
CA GLU A 59 9.12 -6.21 -13.73
C GLU A 59 8.91 -5.29 -12.52
N ILE A 60 7.64 -5.05 -12.13
CA ILE A 60 7.32 -4.32 -10.90
C ILE A 60 7.85 -5.08 -9.68
N ALA A 61 7.71 -6.41 -9.66
CA ALA A 61 8.23 -7.24 -8.58
C ALA A 61 9.76 -7.13 -8.46
N THR A 62 10.48 -7.14 -9.60
CA THR A 62 11.93 -6.98 -9.64
C THR A 62 12.34 -5.62 -9.10
N VAL A 63 11.75 -4.54 -9.63
CA VAL A 63 12.01 -3.18 -9.15
C VAL A 63 11.71 -3.05 -7.65
N ALA A 64 10.58 -3.59 -7.18
CA ALA A 64 10.24 -3.52 -5.77
C ALA A 64 11.27 -4.20 -4.86
N LYS A 65 11.78 -5.36 -5.27
CA LYS A 65 12.85 -6.09 -4.56
C LYS A 65 14.18 -5.33 -4.55
N GLU A 66 14.55 -4.67 -5.66
CA GLU A 66 15.74 -3.82 -5.74
C GLU A 66 15.69 -2.67 -4.73
N TYR A 67 14.49 -2.15 -4.44
CA TYR A 67 14.29 -1.13 -3.41
C TYR A 67 14.04 -1.71 -2.00
N GLY A 68 14.23 -3.02 -1.81
CA GLY A 68 14.19 -3.69 -0.51
C GLY A 68 12.80 -4.12 -0.02
N ALA A 69 11.78 -4.07 -0.88
CA ALA A 69 10.45 -4.54 -0.51
C ALA A 69 10.32 -6.05 -0.63
N GLU A 70 9.48 -6.64 0.20
CA GLU A 70 9.05 -8.03 0.07
C GLU A 70 7.99 -8.15 -1.02
N VAL A 71 8.16 -9.13 -1.93
CA VAL A 71 7.16 -9.52 -2.93
C VAL A 71 6.93 -11.02 -2.77
N PRO A 72 6.09 -11.42 -1.82
CA PRO A 72 5.98 -12.83 -1.44
C PRO A 72 5.20 -13.69 -2.44
N PHE A 73 4.45 -13.07 -3.36
CA PHE A 73 3.66 -13.73 -4.40
C PHE A 73 3.49 -12.83 -5.63
N LEU A 74 3.16 -13.42 -6.75
CA LEU A 74 2.54 -12.71 -7.88
C LEU A 74 1.03 -12.85 -7.77
N ARG A 75 0.34 -11.73 -7.85
CA ARG A 75 -1.12 -11.65 -7.74
C ARG A 75 -1.81 -12.26 -8.96
N GLN A 76 -2.88 -13.00 -8.75
CA GLN A 76 -3.68 -13.59 -9.80
C GLN A 76 -4.32 -12.53 -10.72
N MET A 77 -4.54 -12.91 -11.97
CA MET A 77 -5.04 -12.00 -13.01
C MET A 77 -6.42 -11.41 -12.66
N GLU A 78 -7.29 -12.19 -12.04
CA GLU A 78 -8.63 -11.77 -11.62
C GLU A 78 -8.62 -10.60 -10.65
N LEU A 79 -7.58 -10.52 -9.79
CA LEU A 79 -7.35 -9.44 -8.83
C LEU A 79 -6.55 -8.27 -9.41
N SER A 80 -6.21 -8.32 -10.71
CA SER A 80 -5.31 -7.36 -11.36
C SER A 80 -5.98 -6.56 -12.47
N THR A 81 -7.27 -6.79 -12.70
CA THR A 81 -8.05 -6.05 -13.69
C THR A 81 -8.31 -4.60 -13.25
N ASP A 82 -8.64 -3.74 -14.21
CA ASP A 82 -9.01 -2.34 -13.94
C ASP A 82 -10.24 -2.20 -13.03
N LYS A 83 -11.11 -3.20 -13.04
CA LYS A 83 -12.36 -3.23 -12.28
C LYS A 83 -12.22 -3.99 -10.96
N ALA A 84 -11.06 -4.62 -10.70
CA ALA A 84 -10.84 -5.36 -9.47
C ALA A 84 -10.94 -4.41 -8.25
N PRO A 85 -11.88 -4.67 -7.34
CA PRO A 85 -11.99 -3.87 -6.12
C PRO A 85 -10.72 -4.02 -5.26
N MET A 86 -10.40 -2.99 -4.47
CA MET A 86 -9.21 -3.02 -3.61
C MET A 86 -9.34 -4.03 -2.46
N VAL A 87 -10.53 -4.20 -1.91
CA VAL A 87 -10.75 -5.08 -0.75
C VAL A 87 -10.33 -6.52 -1.01
N PRO A 88 -10.72 -7.22 -2.10
CA PRO A 88 -10.21 -8.54 -2.43
C PRO A 88 -8.69 -8.62 -2.59
N VAL A 89 -8.04 -7.56 -3.10
CA VAL A 89 -6.57 -7.49 -3.20
C VAL A 89 -5.93 -7.50 -1.82
N LEU A 90 -6.48 -6.73 -0.87
CA LEU A 90 -6.01 -6.69 0.51
C LEU A 90 -6.29 -8.00 1.23
N GLN A 91 -7.48 -8.57 1.05
CA GLN A 91 -7.84 -9.88 1.63
C GLN A 91 -6.89 -11.00 1.19
N HIS A 92 -6.53 -11.05 -0.11
CA HIS A 92 -5.55 -11.99 -0.62
C HIS A 92 -4.19 -11.84 0.08
N ALA A 93 -3.71 -10.60 0.24
CA ALA A 93 -2.45 -10.31 0.91
C ALA A 93 -2.47 -10.72 2.39
N VAL A 94 -3.56 -10.42 3.11
CA VAL A 94 -3.77 -10.81 4.51
C VAL A 94 -3.76 -12.34 4.65
N GLN A 95 -4.60 -13.03 3.90
CA GLN A 95 -4.69 -14.50 3.96
C GLN A 95 -3.37 -15.20 3.64
N PHE A 96 -2.58 -14.62 2.73
CA PHE A 96 -1.25 -15.15 2.41
C PHE A 96 -0.32 -15.03 3.61
N VAL A 97 -0.21 -13.84 4.20
CA VAL A 97 0.69 -13.57 5.32
C VAL A 97 0.27 -14.33 6.58
N GLU A 98 -1.03 -14.33 6.90
CA GLU A 98 -1.56 -15.08 8.06
C GLU A 98 -1.24 -16.59 7.95
N ARG A 99 -1.44 -17.19 6.77
CA ARG A 99 -1.11 -18.61 6.54
C ARG A 99 0.39 -18.87 6.60
N GLN A 100 1.21 -17.98 6.04
CA GLN A 100 2.67 -18.17 6.00
C GLN A 100 3.30 -18.02 7.37
N ASP A 101 2.85 -17.04 8.14
CA ASP A 101 3.45 -16.66 9.42
C ASP A 101 2.75 -17.32 10.63
N GLY A 102 1.62 -18.01 10.42
CA GLY A 102 0.84 -18.65 11.48
C GLY A 102 0.25 -17.67 12.50
N ILE A 103 -0.18 -16.49 12.06
CA ILE A 103 -0.66 -15.40 12.92
C ILE A 103 -2.03 -14.92 12.46
N HIS A 104 -2.64 -14.07 13.29
CA HIS A 104 -3.76 -13.21 12.91
C HIS A 104 -3.29 -11.77 12.80
N LEU A 105 -3.78 -11.05 11.77
CA LEU A 105 -3.51 -9.63 11.54
C LEU A 105 -4.72 -8.82 11.99
N ASP A 106 -4.49 -7.80 12.81
CA ASP A 106 -5.55 -6.94 13.34
C ASP A 106 -5.90 -5.79 12.38
N TRP A 107 -4.90 -5.28 11.65
CA TRP A 107 -5.06 -4.15 10.74
C TRP A 107 -4.30 -4.33 9.42
N VAL A 108 -4.83 -3.72 8.37
CA VAL A 108 -4.14 -3.55 7.08
C VAL A 108 -3.92 -2.07 6.83
N PHE A 109 -2.68 -1.71 6.53
CA PHE A 109 -2.31 -0.35 6.14
C PHE A 109 -2.10 -0.31 4.62
N LEU A 110 -3.00 0.34 3.90
CA LEU A 110 -2.93 0.51 2.45
C LEU A 110 -2.02 1.67 2.08
N LEU A 111 -0.94 1.38 1.36
CA LEU A 111 0.05 2.37 0.91
C LEU A 111 0.07 2.44 -0.63
N GLN A 112 -0.80 3.25 -1.21
CA GLN A 112 -0.85 3.39 -2.67
C GLN A 112 0.40 4.09 -3.22
N PRO A 113 1.04 3.58 -4.30
CA PRO A 113 2.20 4.21 -4.95
C PRO A 113 1.92 5.61 -5.49
N THR A 114 0.67 5.94 -5.76
CA THR A 114 0.24 7.24 -6.30
C THR A 114 0.35 8.41 -5.31
N GLU A 115 0.80 8.14 -4.09
CA GLU A 115 1.04 9.13 -3.04
C GLU A 115 2.54 9.22 -2.71
N PRO A 116 3.40 9.68 -3.66
CA PRO A 116 4.86 9.67 -3.48
C PRO A 116 5.37 10.64 -2.40
N LEU A 117 4.57 11.64 -2.06
CA LEU A 117 4.92 12.67 -1.06
C LEU A 117 4.49 12.32 0.37
N ARG A 118 3.95 11.11 0.59
CA ARG A 118 3.57 10.62 1.93
C ARG A 118 4.77 10.64 2.87
N LYS A 119 4.56 11.14 4.08
CA LYS A 119 5.56 11.22 5.15
C LYS A 119 5.34 10.10 6.17
N ILE A 120 6.38 9.76 6.91
CA ILE A 120 6.28 8.82 8.04
C ILE A 120 5.28 9.34 9.08
N SER A 121 5.27 10.65 9.32
CA SER A 121 4.33 11.29 10.24
C SER A 121 2.87 11.08 9.86
N ASP A 122 2.55 10.90 8.58
CA ASP A 122 1.17 10.62 8.14
C ASP A 122 0.76 9.20 8.54
N ILE A 123 1.70 8.24 8.44
CA ILE A 123 1.51 6.86 8.90
C ILE A 123 1.31 6.84 10.41
N GLN A 124 2.18 7.51 11.17
CA GLN A 124 2.12 7.57 12.63
C GLN A 124 0.80 8.16 13.12
N LYS A 125 0.39 9.32 12.58
CA LYS A 125 -0.88 9.96 12.93
C LYS A 125 -2.10 9.09 12.65
N ALA A 126 -2.10 8.35 11.54
CA ALA A 126 -3.21 7.43 11.24
C ALA A 126 -3.28 6.30 12.25
N MET A 127 -2.15 5.75 12.69
CA MET A 127 -2.09 4.71 13.72
C MET A 127 -2.46 5.25 15.11
N GLU A 128 -1.98 6.44 15.46
CA GLU A 128 -2.36 7.11 16.71
C GLU A 128 -3.88 7.28 16.79
N LEU A 129 -4.47 7.85 15.74
CA LEU A 129 -5.93 8.01 15.67
C LEU A 129 -6.67 6.68 15.78
N ALA A 130 -6.22 5.63 15.06
CA ALA A 130 -6.83 4.30 15.15
C ALA A 130 -6.74 3.69 16.56
N SER A 131 -5.68 4.01 17.31
CA SER A 131 -5.51 3.52 18.69
C SER A 131 -6.33 4.28 19.73
N GLU A 132 -6.67 5.54 19.44
CA GLU A 132 -7.41 6.41 20.35
C GLU A 132 -8.94 6.29 20.18
N VAL A 133 -9.37 5.96 18.95
CA VAL A 133 -10.79 5.92 18.60
C VAL A 133 -11.20 4.48 18.31
N ASN A 134 -12.28 4.02 18.90
CA ASN A 134 -12.88 2.72 18.56
C ASN A 134 -13.51 2.80 17.16
N CYS A 135 -12.76 2.40 16.12
CA CYS A 135 -13.16 2.50 14.72
C CYS A 135 -12.70 1.29 13.91
N ASP A 136 -13.40 1.00 12.84
CA ASP A 136 -13.06 -0.08 11.90
C ASP A 136 -12.13 0.38 10.78
N SER A 137 -12.01 1.70 10.56
CA SER A 137 -11.14 2.26 9.52
C SER A 137 -10.74 3.71 9.80
N VAL A 138 -9.55 4.08 9.29
CA VAL A 138 -9.05 5.46 9.26
C VAL A 138 -8.71 5.81 7.81
N ILE A 139 -9.26 6.92 7.33
CA ILE A 139 -9.09 7.37 5.94
C ILE A 139 -8.46 8.77 5.95
N SER A 140 -7.39 8.94 5.18
CA SER A 140 -6.81 10.25 4.95
C SER A 140 -7.66 11.04 3.94
N VAL A 141 -7.94 12.30 4.27
CA VAL A 141 -8.71 13.20 3.40
C VAL A 141 -7.96 14.51 3.19
N LYS A 142 -8.22 15.15 2.07
CA LYS A 142 -7.72 16.50 1.76
C LYS A 142 -8.90 17.45 1.59
N ARG A 143 -8.82 18.61 2.23
CA ARG A 143 -9.80 19.68 1.99
C ARG A 143 -9.59 20.23 0.57
N VAL A 144 -10.66 20.27 -0.22
CA VAL A 144 -10.67 20.83 -1.58
C VAL A 144 -11.46 22.13 -1.56
N PHE A 145 -10.81 23.24 -1.90
CA PHE A 145 -11.43 24.57 -1.90
C PHE A 145 -11.95 25.00 -3.28
N ALA A 146 -11.33 24.52 -4.36
CA ALA A 146 -11.55 25.04 -5.70
C ALA A 146 -11.94 23.99 -6.77
N HIS A 147 -11.88 22.71 -6.46
CA HIS A 147 -12.16 21.63 -7.41
C HIS A 147 -13.14 20.64 -6.80
N HIS A 148 -14.43 21.07 -6.73
CA HIS A 148 -15.48 20.15 -6.37
C HIS A 148 -15.75 19.21 -7.56
N PRO A 149 -15.85 17.87 -7.39
CA PRO A 149 -16.06 16.92 -8.50
C PRO A 149 -17.30 17.19 -9.36
N ILE A 150 -18.27 17.92 -8.82
CA ILE A 150 -19.50 18.31 -9.55
C ILE A 150 -19.29 19.57 -10.41
N LEU A 151 -18.18 20.29 -10.24
CA LEU A 151 -17.87 21.52 -10.97
C LEU A 151 -16.76 21.34 -12.03
N MET A 152 -16.35 20.10 -12.31
CA MET A 152 -15.42 19.77 -13.39
C MET A 152 -16.13 19.18 -14.59
#